data_bc94cbd9ea135200f4f9bd5df6a5d3c6
#
_entry.id   bc94cbd9ea135200f4f9bd5df6a5d3c6
#
_cell.length_a   1.000
_cell.length_b   1.000
_cell.length_c   1.000
_cell.angle_alpha   90.00
_cell.angle_beta   90.00
_cell.angle_gamma   90.00
#
_symmetry.space_group_name_H-M   'P 1'
#
loop_
_entity.id
_entity.type
_entity.pdbx_description
1 polymer ?
#
loop_
_entity_poly.entity_id
_entity_poly.type
_entity_poly.pdbx_seq_one_letter_code
_entity_poly.pdbx_strand_id
1 'polypeptide(L)'
;MHEQWFRSDILQGIWRNFAFYFGYHDLIFYVFAVLAFNIINTVIIKYFFKKTDYVFAEEKSYFFNFKNCGDRSAFIVFAFSFCLYVINIFSLDGTIFNAYDTMIVNNINDMTYGVKPLFDSVRFNPIAGIDHNIIYAVSFNYRIVDCWNVLKQALSLFLLYKFFAFIPVAKRLSALAVINFAPSVFWVNNIIFSEQNTLIFVLLSFMSLVKYSKTKNCFTLFMFTFWLNLAIYTKETNILLYMGILAFLVLRRVFAEEIVLKSFLSPLKTLRTMPIEYLLFCNMFLFSIAYLLSSDLLTEGAYIRHNHKDISELLQINWMELIINCISLFILMFDLSKRGNWLIKGSVFGCSLISFFIVFYLQIAGYPDYYKSWYLYLPTIFCIGYIFWKLPSWGLLCLFIPFVLISGYKNYTVHNLEEGKSRHELAEFIISYPADSLILFVDKKDFKDSWKFECFNSALKYVHPDGKITFKTNHSFRPALEGENSSFFKTIQASTPSKGDFIIVNKTDTFDVFSENMLLVYENKFYKLYRQQ
;
A
#
# COMPACT_ATOMS: atom_id res chain seq x y z
N MET A 1 26.36 -10.79 9.79
CA MET A 1 25.09 -11.48 9.46
C MET A 1 24.61 -11.28 8.00
N HIS A 2 25.23 -10.38 7.23
CA HIS A 2 24.73 -10.01 5.89
C HIS A 2 25.21 -10.88 4.71
N GLU A 3 26.10 -11.86 4.92
CA GLU A 3 26.67 -12.66 3.83
C GLU A 3 25.87 -13.93 3.47
N GLN A 4 24.97 -14.38 4.33
CA GLN A 4 24.16 -15.56 4.03
C GLN A 4 22.89 -15.18 3.28
N TRP A 5 22.78 -15.59 2.01
CA TRP A 5 21.60 -15.37 1.17
C TRP A 5 20.37 -16.12 1.67
N PHE A 6 20.55 -17.28 2.29
CA PHE A 6 19.47 -18.13 2.77
C PHE A 6 19.72 -18.56 4.21
N ARG A 7 18.66 -18.72 4.96
CA ARG A 7 18.70 -19.25 6.32
C ARG A 7 19.07 -20.73 6.32
N SER A 8 19.86 -21.16 7.28
CA SER A 8 20.15 -22.58 7.51
C SER A 8 18.93 -23.38 8.02
N ASP A 9 17.94 -22.69 8.62
CA ASP A 9 16.75 -23.25 9.25
C ASP A 9 15.44 -22.97 8.51
N ILE A 10 15.48 -22.87 7.15
CA ILE A 10 14.33 -22.51 6.29
C ILE A 10 13.08 -23.34 6.64
N LEU A 11 13.21 -24.65 6.74
CA LEU A 11 12.07 -25.53 7.05
C LEU A 11 11.46 -25.23 8.42
N GLN A 12 12.32 -24.93 9.42
CA GLN A 12 11.86 -24.55 10.75
C GLN A 12 11.19 -23.16 10.72
N GLY A 13 11.74 -22.22 9.95
CA GLY A 13 11.15 -20.89 9.74
C GLY A 13 9.77 -20.96 9.10
N ILE A 14 9.63 -21.75 8.04
CA ILE A 14 8.33 -22.00 7.39
C ILE A 14 7.35 -22.66 8.37
N TRP A 15 7.81 -23.69 9.10
CA TRP A 15 6.97 -24.38 10.09
C TRP A 15 6.53 -23.44 11.23
N ARG A 16 7.42 -22.59 11.74
CA ARG A 16 7.06 -21.57 12.76
C ARG A 16 5.99 -20.61 12.25
N ASN A 17 6.11 -20.15 10.99
CA ASN A 17 5.06 -19.34 10.37
C ASN A 17 3.72 -20.06 10.32
N PHE A 18 3.71 -21.31 9.85
CA PHE A 18 2.48 -22.10 9.85
C PHE A 18 1.92 -22.28 11.26
N ALA A 19 2.75 -22.69 12.22
CA ALA A 19 2.33 -22.89 13.60
C ALA A 19 1.76 -21.60 14.23
N PHE A 20 2.38 -20.45 13.92
CA PHE A 20 1.91 -19.16 14.36
C PHE A 20 0.51 -18.85 13.82
N TYR A 21 0.30 -18.95 12.50
CA TYR A 21 -1.01 -18.72 11.90
C TYR A 21 -2.05 -19.75 12.39
N PHE A 22 -1.68 -21.01 12.54
CA PHE A 22 -2.57 -22.06 13.08
C PHE A 22 -2.86 -21.90 14.58
N GLY A 23 -2.04 -21.16 15.32
CA GLY A 23 -2.31 -20.79 16.71
C GLY A 23 -3.51 -19.85 16.86
N TYR A 24 -3.88 -19.11 15.82
CA TYR A 24 -5.07 -18.25 15.81
C TYR A 24 -6.30 -19.03 15.34
N HIS A 25 -6.86 -19.86 16.23
CA HIS A 25 -8.03 -20.69 15.92
C HIS A 25 -9.22 -19.88 15.39
N ASP A 26 -9.46 -18.70 15.95
CA ASP A 26 -10.54 -17.81 15.54
C ASP A 26 -10.36 -17.32 14.10
N LEU A 27 -9.13 -16.99 13.71
CA LEU A 27 -8.81 -16.59 12.33
C LEU A 27 -9.05 -17.74 11.36
N ILE A 28 -8.62 -18.95 11.70
CA ILE A 28 -8.83 -20.14 10.89
C ILE A 28 -10.33 -20.42 10.73
N PHE A 29 -11.06 -20.41 11.83
CA PHE A 29 -12.52 -20.58 11.82
C PHE A 29 -13.18 -19.52 10.92
N TYR A 30 -12.76 -18.27 11.03
CA TYR A 30 -13.27 -17.19 10.20
C TYR A 30 -12.96 -17.39 8.71
N VAL A 31 -11.74 -17.81 8.35
CA VAL A 31 -11.38 -18.15 6.97
C VAL A 31 -12.28 -19.25 6.40
N PHE A 32 -12.51 -20.32 7.17
CA PHE A 32 -13.45 -21.38 6.76
C PHE A 32 -14.88 -20.86 6.63
N ALA A 33 -15.34 -19.99 7.52
CA ALA A 33 -16.66 -19.37 7.45
C ALA A 33 -16.82 -18.52 6.18
N VAL A 34 -15.80 -17.70 5.83
CA VAL A 34 -15.78 -16.91 4.58
C VAL A 34 -15.79 -17.82 3.35
N LEU A 35 -15.02 -18.90 3.34
CA LEU A 35 -15.00 -19.85 2.23
C LEU A 35 -16.35 -20.56 2.08
N ALA A 36 -16.93 -21.04 3.17
CA ALA A 36 -18.25 -21.67 3.17
C ALA A 36 -19.32 -20.68 2.69
N PHE A 37 -19.29 -19.45 3.17
CA PHE A 37 -20.19 -18.38 2.73
C PHE A 37 -20.08 -18.14 1.22
N ASN A 38 -18.88 -18.10 0.65
CA ASN A 38 -18.68 -17.94 -0.79
C ASN A 38 -19.17 -19.13 -1.60
N ILE A 39 -19.00 -20.35 -1.10
CA ILE A 39 -19.54 -21.56 -1.74
C ILE A 39 -21.08 -21.49 -1.75
N ILE A 40 -21.69 -21.19 -0.60
CA ILE A 40 -23.15 -21.07 -0.46
C ILE A 40 -23.69 -20.00 -1.42
N ASN A 41 -23.09 -18.80 -1.45
CA ASN A 41 -23.51 -17.73 -2.36
C ASN A 41 -23.36 -18.14 -3.83
N THR A 42 -22.31 -18.85 -4.20
CA THR A 42 -22.13 -19.37 -5.57
C THR A 42 -23.23 -20.36 -5.95
N VAL A 43 -23.62 -21.22 -5.00
CA VAL A 43 -24.74 -22.16 -5.18
C VAL A 43 -26.08 -21.42 -5.29
N ILE A 44 -26.34 -20.44 -4.42
CA ILE A 44 -27.53 -19.60 -4.47
C ILE A 44 -27.65 -18.93 -5.84
N ILE A 45 -26.56 -18.34 -6.34
CA ILE A 45 -26.58 -17.70 -7.66
C ILE A 45 -26.92 -18.68 -8.76
N LYS A 46 -26.31 -19.86 -8.73
CA LYS A 46 -26.55 -20.90 -9.75
C LYS A 46 -28.03 -21.28 -9.88
N TYR A 47 -28.74 -21.37 -8.75
CA TYR A 47 -30.11 -21.91 -8.73
C TYR A 47 -31.19 -20.83 -8.62
N PHE A 48 -30.88 -19.69 -8.01
CA PHE A 48 -31.88 -18.66 -7.73
C PHE A 48 -31.84 -17.49 -8.72
N PHE A 49 -30.65 -17.13 -9.23
CA PHE A 49 -30.49 -15.96 -10.08
C PHE A 49 -30.66 -16.30 -11.56
N LYS A 50 -31.20 -15.34 -12.31
CA LYS A 50 -31.27 -15.45 -13.77
C LYS A 50 -29.87 -15.24 -14.38
N LYS A 51 -29.58 -15.94 -15.46
CA LYS A 51 -28.38 -15.68 -16.26
C LYS A 51 -28.51 -14.31 -16.89
N THR A 52 -27.75 -13.36 -16.38
CA THR A 52 -27.72 -11.99 -16.87
C THR A 52 -26.46 -11.78 -17.69
N ASP A 53 -26.58 -11.10 -18.82
CA ASP A 53 -25.44 -10.80 -19.67
C ASP A 53 -24.79 -9.49 -19.22
N TYR A 54 -23.60 -9.62 -18.64
CA TYR A 54 -22.75 -8.49 -18.30
C TYR A 54 -21.69 -8.29 -19.37
N VAL A 55 -21.54 -7.08 -19.85
CA VAL A 55 -20.45 -6.69 -20.76
C VAL A 55 -19.37 -6.01 -19.94
N PHE A 56 -18.56 -6.82 -19.24
CA PHE A 56 -17.47 -6.31 -18.39
C PHE A 56 -16.25 -5.82 -19.16
N ALA A 57 -16.00 -6.36 -20.35
CA ALA A 57 -14.90 -5.96 -21.20
C ALA A 57 -15.35 -5.92 -22.67
N GLU A 58 -14.69 -5.09 -23.48
CA GLU A 58 -14.88 -5.11 -24.93
C GLU A 58 -14.36 -6.42 -25.52
N GLU A 59 -14.99 -6.92 -26.57
CA GLU A 59 -14.57 -8.13 -27.26
C GLU A 59 -13.26 -7.95 -28.00
N LYS A 60 -12.95 -6.71 -28.43
CA LYS A 60 -11.75 -6.41 -29.22
C LYS A 60 -10.52 -6.49 -28.31
N SER A 61 -9.63 -7.42 -28.64
CA SER A 61 -8.32 -7.56 -28.01
C SER A 61 -7.21 -7.23 -29.00
N TYR A 62 -6.24 -6.45 -28.57
CA TYR A 62 -5.06 -6.11 -29.35
C TYR A 62 -3.89 -6.99 -28.92
N PHE A 63 -3.18 -7.57 -29.91
CA PHE A 63 -2.00 -8.39 -29.68
C PHE A 63 -0.75 -7.68 -30.14
N PHE A 64 0.35 -7.92 -29.45
CA PHE A 64 1.64 -7.35 -29.79
C PHE A 64 2.11 -7.83 -31.17
N ASN A 65 2.55 -6.88 -32.00
CA ASN A 65 3.04 -7.17 -33.33
C ASN A 65 4.45 -6.57 -33.53
N PHE A 66 5.45 -7.43 -33.60
CA PHE A 66 6.84 -7.04 -33.82
C PHE A 66 7.08 -6.27 -35.16
N LYS A 67 6.23 -6.44 -36.14
CA LYS A 67 6.31 -5.71 -37.41
C LYS A 67 5.80 -4.27 -37.29
N ASN A 68 4.98 -3.99 -36.26
CA ASN A 68 4.47 -2.65 -36.00
C ASN A 68 5.53 -1.80 -35.27
N CYS A 69 5.99 -0.72 -35.96
CA CYS A 69 6.99 0.18 -35.38
C CYS A 69 6.52 0.83 -34.07
N GLY A 70 5.24 1.21 -33.97
CA GLY A 70 4.66 1.79 -32.76
C GLY A 70 4.70 0.83 -31.57
N ASP A 71 4.38 -0.45 -31.79
CA ASP A 71 4.42 -1.46 -30.72
C ASP A 71 5.86 -1.72 -30.26
N ARG A 72 6.83 -1.77 -31.18
CA ARG A 72 8.25 -1.93 -30.84
C ARG A 72 8.79 -0.75 -30.04
N SER A 73 8.53 0.46 -30.49
CA SER A 73 8.97 1.68 -29.80
C SER A 73 8.38 1.76 -28.39
N ALA A 74 7.09 1.48 -28.25
CA ALA A 74 6.43 1.45 -26.95
C ALA A 74 6.99 0.34 -26.03
N PHE A 75 7.34 -0.82 -26.59
CA PHE A 75 7.98 -1.89 -25.84
C PHE A 75 9.37 -1.49 -25.33
N ILE A 76 10.17 -0.80 -26.15
CA ILE A 76 11.49 -0.31 -25.73
C ILE A 76 11.34 0.70 -24.60
N VAL A 77 10.39 1.65 -24.70
CA VAL A 77 10.12 2.64 -23.64
C VAL A 77 9.66 1.94 -22.36
N PHE A 78 8.77 0.96 -22.48
CA PHE A 78 8.33 0.17 -21.32
C PHE A 78 9.49 -0.60 -20.68
N ALA A 79 10.27 -1.33 -21.48
CA ALA A 79 11.41 -2.09 -20.98
C ALA A 79 12.43 -1.17 -20.29
N PHE A 80 12.72 -0.01 -20.88
CA PHE A 80 13.60 0.99 -20.29
C PHE A 80 13.05 1.50 -18.95
N SER A 81 11.76 1.85 -18.89
CA SER A 81 11.13 2.32 -17.65
C SER A 81 11.16 1.25 -16.56
N PHE A 82 10.97 -0.02 -16.92
CA PHE A 82 11.05 -1.13 -15.97
C PHE A 82 12.49 -1.39 -15.51
N CYS A 83 13.47 -1.31 -16.41
CA CYS A 83 14.89 -1.39 -16.03
C CYS A 83 15.29 -0.27 -15.07
N LEU A 84 14.85 0.97 -15.34
CA LEU A 84 15.09 2.09 -14.40
C LEU A 84 14.44 1.84 -13.04
N TYR A 85 13.22 1.30 -13.03
CA TYR A 85 12.56 0.89 -11.79
C TYR A 85 13.40 -0.15 -11.02
N VAL A 86 13.86 -1.21 -11.69
CA VAL A 86 14.68 -2.27 -11.08
C VAL A 86 16.01 -1.70 -10.55
N ILE A 87 16.72 -0.91 -11.36
CA ILE A 87 17.95 -0.25 -10.94
C ILE A 87 17.70 0.60 -9.70
N ASN A 88 16.60 1.33 -9.66
CA ASN A 88 16.26 2.17 -8.53
C ASN A 88 16.01 1.35 -7.25
N ILE A 89 15.26 0.25 -7.32
CA ILE A 89 15.04 -0.65 -6.18
C ILE A 89 16.38 -1.18 -5.65
N PHE A 90 17.26 -1.66 -6.53
CA PHE A 90 18.56 -2.22 -6.12
C PHE A 90 19.63 -1.18 -5.78
N SER A 91 19.51 0.06 -6.27
CA SER A 91 20.45 1.15 -5.94
C SER A 91 20.26 1.68 -4.52
N LEU A 92 19.17 1.35 -3.88
CA LEU A 92 18.90 1.66 -2.48
C LEU A 92 19.83 0.92 -1.50
N ASP A 93 20.90 0.35 -2.01
CA ASP A 93 22.08 -0.20 -1.34
C ASP A 93 21.75 -1.08 -0.12
N GLY A 94 20.57 -1.68 -0.18
CA GLY A 94 20.13 -2.64 0.79
C GLY A 94 20.06 -2.21 2.21
N THR A 95 20.16 -0.96 2.42
CA THR A 95 19.86 -0.41 3.70
C THR A 95 18.35 -0.20 3.74
N ILE A 96 17.73 -0.57 4.82
CA ILE A 96 16.33 -0.30 5.07
C ILE A 96 16.22 1.19 5.36
N PHE A 97 15.89 1.94 4.34
CA PHE A 97 16.04 3.40 4.35
C PHE A 97 14.86 4.11 4.92
N ASN A 98 13.73 3.47 4.78
CA ASN A 98 12.54 3.99 5.36
C ASN A 98 12.45 3.40 6.77
N ALA A 99 12.25 4.27 7.62
CA ALA A 99 11.91 4.02 8.97
C ALA A 99 10.79 3.02 9.22
N TYR A 100 9.80 3.05 8.33
CA TYR A 100 8.67 2.12 8.36
C TYR A 100 9.13 0.70 8.05
N ASP A 101 10.04 0.54 7.11
CA ASP A 101 10.56 -0.75 6.72
C ASP A 101 11.33 -1.42 7.85
N THR A 102 12.11 -0.65 8.61
CA THR A 102 12.87 -1.20 9.74
C THR A 102 11.93 -1.67 10.86
N MET A 103 10.86 -0.93 11.14
CA MET A 103 9.85 -1.34 12.10
C MET A 103 9.11 -2.59 11.63
N ILE A 104 8.75 -2.65 10.35
CA ILE A 104 8.10 -3.81 9.74
C ILE A 104 9.04 -5.03 9.77
N VAL A 105 10.31 -4.86 9.43
CA VAL A 105 11.30 -5.94 9.48
C VAL A 105 11.44 -6.51 10.88
N ASN A 106 11.46 -5.67 11.90
CA ASN A 106 11.48 -6.14 13.28
C ASN A 106 10.22 -6.96 13.61
N ASN A 107 9.04 -6.50 13.20
CA ASN A 107 7.80 -7.23 13.39
C ASN A 107 7.76 -8.55 12.59
N ILE A 108 8.35 -8.56 11.39
CA ILE A 108 8.48 -9.78 10.57
C ILE A 108 9.45 -10.76 11.22
N ASN A 109 10.59 -10.30 11.75
CA ASN A 109 11.52 -11.15 12.48
C ASN A 109 10.84 -11.85 13.65
N ASP A 110 9.92 -11.17 14.33
CA ASP A 110 9.08 -11.73 15.37
C ASP A 110 7.88 -12.52 14.81
N MET A 111 7.74 -12.61 13.47
CA MET A 111 6.62 -13.25 12.75
C MET A 111 5.24 -12.65 13.07
N THR A 112 5.21 -11.41 13.52
CA THR A 112 3.97 -10.75 13.95
C THR A 112 3.39 -9.79 12.92
N TYR A 113 4.09 -9.55 11.81
CA TYR A 113 3.64 -8.59 10.80
C TYR A 113 2.32 -9.02 10.15
N GLY A 114 1.34 -8.13 10.20
CA GLY A 114 0.03 -8.33 9.59
C GLY A 114 -0.88 -9.34 10.28
N VAL A 115 -0.37 -10.13 11.24
CA VAL A 115 -1.17 -11.06 12.00
C VAL A 115 -1.65 -10.38 13.28
N LYS A 116 -2.93 -10.11 13.31
CA LYS A 116 -3.57 -9.53 14.50
C LYS A 116 -4.72 -10.42 14.90
N PRO A 117 -4.93 -10.67 16.20
CA PRO A 117 -6.11 -11.37 16.69
C PRO A 117 -7.37 -10.69 16.16
N LEU A 118 -8.40 -11.47 15.84
CA LEU A 118 -9.66 -10.97 15.27
C LEU A 118 -10.30 -9.87 16.12
N PHE A 119 -10.11 -9.89 17.42
CA PHE A 119 -10.79 -9.03 18.39
C PHE A 119 -9.88 -8.04 19.13
N ASP A 120 -8.61 -7.93 18.73
CA ASP A 120 -7.59 -7.19 19.49
C ASP A 120 -6.81 -6.21 18.65
N SER A 121 -7.34 -5.78 17.50
CA SER A 121 -6.59 -4.95 16.58
C SER A 121 -7.30 -3.67 16.19
N VAL A 122 -6.56 -2.57 16.16
CA VAL A 122 -7.00 -1.27 15.62
C VAL A 122 -7.37 -1.36 14.14
N ARG A 123 -6.85 -2.36 13.40
CA ARG A 123 -7.11 -2.60 11.99
C ARG A 123 -7.29 -4.09 11.71
N PHE A 124 -8.25 -4.42 10.85
CA PHE A 124 -8.54 -5.78 10.45
C PHE A 124 -8.00 -6.07 9.03
N ASN A 125 -6.74 -6.46 8.94
CA ASN A 125 -6.07 -6.89 7.68
C ASN A 125 -5.31 -8.20 7.92
N PRO A 126 -6.02 -9.30 8.16
CA PRO A 126 -5.41 -10.53 8.68
C PRO A 126 -4.43 -11.22 7.73
N ILE A 127 -4.44 -10.86 6.45
CA ILE A 127 -3.54 -11.45 5.43
C ILE A 127 -2.50 -10.45 4.90
N ALA A 128 -2.48 -9.21 5.42
CA ALA A 128 -1.45 -8.26 5.07
C ALA A 128 -0.06 -8.77 5.52
N GLY A 129 0.91 -8.77 4.63
CA GLY A 129 2.30 -9.14 4.95
C GLY A 129 2.60 -10.63 5.05
N ILE A 130 1.65 -11.54 4.79
CA ILE A 130 1.91 -13.00 4.79
C ILE A 130 3.06 -13.38 3.86
N ASP A 131 3.12 -12.78 2.67
CA ASP A 131 4.17 -13.02 1.70
C ASP A 131 5.56 -12.63 2.24
N HIS A 132 5.65 -11.50 2.94
CA HIS A 132 6.90 -11.07 3.56
C HIS A 132 7.32 -12.00 4.71
N ASN A 133 6.38 -12.43 5.55
CA ASN A 133 6.66 -13.42 6.59
C ASN A 133 7.23 -14.72 5.98
N ILE A 134 6.69 -15.17 4.85
CA ILE A 134 7.21 -16.34 4.14
C ILE A 134 8.62 -16.07 3.60
N ILE A 135 8.85 -14.92 2.99
CA ILE A 135 10.18 -14.56 2.46
C ILE A 135 11.22 -14.51 3.57
N TYR A 136 10.88 -13.91 4.72
CA TYR A 136 11.79 -13.86 5.87
C TYR A 136 12.04 -15.23 6.53
N ALA A 137 11.08 -16.15 6.42
CA ALA A 137 11.35 -17.54 6.81
C ALA A 137 12.44 -18.20 5.94
N VAL A 138 12.60 -17.73 4.71
CA VAL A 138 13.60 -18.23 3.76
C VAL A 138 14.93 -17.48 3.88
N SER A 139 14.89 -16.16 4.06
CA SER A 139 16.07 -15.31 4.06
C SER A 139 15.89 -14.04 4.89
N PHE A 140 16.93 -13.66 5.63
CA PHE A 140 17.06 -12.33 6.25
C PHE A 140 17.76 -11.31 5.34
N ASN A 141 18.19 -11.73 4.16
CA ASN A 141 18.83 -10.84 3.22
C ASN A 141 17.78 -9.96 2.53
N TYR A 142 17.87 -8.64 2.76
CA TYR A 142 16.96 -7.66 2.16
C TYR A 142 16.97 -7.68 0.62
N ARG A 143 18.07 -8.10 -0.03
CA ARG A 143 18.11 -8.26 -1.50
C ARG A 143 17.11 -9.29 -2.00
N ILE A 144 16.79 -10.29 -1.19
CA ILE A 144 15.72 -11.26 -1.50
C ILE A 144 14.34 -10.57 -1.44
N VAL A 145 14.15 -9.66 -0.50
CA VAL A 145 12.93 -8.84 -0.42
C VAL A 145 12.81 -7.91 -1.63
N ASP A 146 13.91 -7.27 -2.04
CA ASP A 146 13.95 -6.45 -3.26
C ASP A 146 13.59 -7.28 -4.49
N CYS A 147 14.19 -8.46 -4.64
CA CYS A 147 13.84 -9.41 -5.72
C CYS A 147 12.34 -9.76 -5.69
N TRP A 148 11.79 -10.00 -4.50
CA TRP A 148 10.37 -10.31 -4.35
C TRP A 148 9.49 -9.13 -4.76
N ASN A 149 9.82 -7.91 -4.37
CA ASN A 149 9.08 -6.70 -4.75
C ASN A 149 9.14 -6.46 -6.27
N VAL A 150 10.31 -6.66 -6.90
CA VAL A 150 10.45 -6.59 -8.36
C VAL A 150 9.60 -7.66 -9.05
N LEU A 151 9.58 -8.88 -8.53
CA LEU A 151 8.75 -9.97 -9.06
C LEU A 151 7.26 -9.64 -8.95
N LYS A 152 6.81 -9.12 -7.82
CA LYS A 152 5.41 -8.67 -7.63
C LYS A 152 5.06 -7.54 -8.61
N GLN A 153 5.96 -6.58 -8.82
CA GLN A 153 5.74 -5.50 -9.79
C GLN A 153 5.65 -6.06 -11.22
N ALA A 154 6.55 -6.96 -11.61
CA ALA A 154 6.51 -7.60 -12.92
C ALA A 154 5.18 -8.37 -13.13
N LEU A 155 4.73 -9.12 -12.12
CA LEU A 155 3.45 -9.82 -12.14
C LEU A 155 2.28 -8.83 -12.25
N SER A 156 2.30 -7.75 -11.49
CA SER A 156 1.27 -6.69 -11.54
C SER A 156 1.18 -6.07 -12.93
N LEU A 157 2.32 -5.71 -13.54
CA LEU A 157 2.38 -5.16 -14.89
C LEU A 157 1.91 -6.16 -15.95
N PHE A 158 2.25 -7.45 -15.80
CA PHE A 158 1.74 -8.50 -16.68
C PHE A 158 0.21 -8.64 -16.57
N LEU A 159 -0.34 -8.66 -15.36
CA LEU A 159 -1.79 -8.73 -15.15
C LEU A 159 -2.50 -7.48 -15.68
N LEU A 160 -1.93 -6.29 -15.48
CA LEU A 160 -2.43 -5.04 -16.06
C LEU A 160 -2.38 -5.08 -17.60
N TYR A 161 -1.28 -5.60 -18.17
CA TYR A 161 -1.18 -5.79 -19.62
C TYR A 161 -2.30 -6.67 -20.16
N LYS A 162 -2.67 -7.72 -19.45
CA LYS A 162 -3.80 -8.60 -19.82
C LYS A 162 -5.14 -7.93 -19.58
N PHE A 163 -5.32 -7.25 -18.46
CA PHE A 163 -6.54 -6.55 -18.12
C PHE A 163 -6.87 -5.43 -19.11
N PHE A 164 -5.87 -4.67 -19.53
CA PHE A 164 -6.02 -3.61 -20.53
C PHE A 164 -5.93 -4.09 -21.99
N ALA A 165 -6.22 -5.36 -22.28
CA ALA A 165 -6.13 -5.93 -23.62
C ALA A 165 -6.98 -5.20 -24.69
N PHE A 166 -8.01 -4.48 -24.26
CA PHE A 166 -8.87 -3.65 -25.10
C PHE A 166 -8.24 -2.31 -25.53
N ILE A 167 -7.09 -1.92 -24.96
CA ILE A 167 -6.31 -0.75 -25.35
C ILE A 167 -5.30 -1.16 -26.44
N PRO A 168 -5.11 -0.37 -27.51
CA PRO A 168 -4.05 -0.62 -28.50
C PRO A 168 -2.69 -0.82 -27.84
N VAL A 169 -1.90 -1.77 -28.35
CA VAL A 169 -0.68 -2.25 -27.68
C VAL A 169 0.30 -1.12 -27.36
N ALA A 170 0.56 -0.22 -28.34
CA ALA A 170 1.46 0.90 -28.12
C ALA A 170 1.00 1.78 -26.94
N LYS A 171 -0.29 2.16 -26.90
CA LYS A 171 -0.86 2.95 -25.81
C LYS A 171 -0.80 2.20 -24.47
N ARG A 172 -1.09 0.90 -24.48
CA ARG A 172 -1.07 0.04 -23.30
C ARG A 172 0.33 -0.05 -22.68
N LEU A 173 1.35 -0.32 -23.51
CA LEU A 173 2.74 -0.37 -23.04
C LEU A 173 3.23 1.00 -22.53
N SER A 174 2.82 2.09 -23.20
CA SER A 174 3.10 3.45 -22.72
C SER A 174 2.43 3.74 -21.39
N ALA A 175 1.18 3.28 -21.19
CA ALA A 175 0.51 3.40 -19.88
C ALA A 175 1.29 2.67 -18.78
N LEU A 176 1.74 1.43 -19.05
CA LEU A 176 2.54 0.66 -18.09
C LEU A 176 3.91 1.33 -17.82
N ALA A 177 4.52 1.95 -18.83
CA ALA A 177 5.74 2.73 -18.64
C ALA A 177 5.51 3.94 -17.71
N VAL A 178 4.41 4.68 -17.91
CA VAL A 178 4.03 5.82 -17.05
C VAL A 178 3.73 5.38 -15.64
N ILE A 179 3.07 4.23 -15.44
CA ILE A 179 2.77 3.66 -14.12
C ILE A 179 4.06 3.44 -13.31
N ASN A 180 5.15 2.97 -13.94
CA ASN A 180 6.43 2.80 -13.25
C ASN A 180 7.04 4.11 -12.71
N PHE A 181 6.65 5.25 -13.26
CA PHE A 181 7.11 6.57 -12.79
C PHE A 181 6.16 7.22 -11.78
N ALA A 182 5.00 6.63 -11.52
CA ALA A 182 4.04 7.21 -10.58
C ALA A 182 4.60 7.20 -9.15
N PRO A 183 4.55 8.33 -8.42
CA PRO A 183 5.09 8.41 -7.07
C PRO A 183 4.50 7.38 -6.11
N SER A 184 3.19 7.15 -6.15
CA SER A 184 2.53 6.14 -5.31
C SER A 184 3.02 4.72 -5.60
N VAL A 185 3.26 4.41 -6.89
CA VAL A 185 3.79 3.10 -7.32
C VAL A 185 5.24 2.93 -6.85
N PHE A 186 6.05 3.98 -7.01
CA PHE A 186 7.42 3.98 -6.52
C PHE A 186 7.46 3.76 -5.01
N TRP A 187 6.68 4.51 -4.24
CA TRP A 187 6.63 4.39 -2.79
C TRP A 187 6.19 3.00 -2.32
N VAL A 188 5.09 2.49 -2.87
CA VAL A 188 4.54 1.18 -2.48
C VAL A 188 5.51 0.05 -2.82
N ASN A 189 6.23 0.16 -3.92
CA ASN A 189 7.12 -0.90 -4.39
C ASN A 189 8.49 -0.90 -3.71
N ASN A 190 8.89 0.24 -3.13
CA ASN A 190 10.15 0.34 -2.36
C ASN A 190 10.01 -0.09 -0.91
N ILE A 191 8.79 -0.30 -0.45
CA ILE A 191 8.46 -0.56 0.94
C ILE A 191 7.74 -1.91 1.03
N ILE A 192 7.78 -2.51 2.21
CA ILE A 192 7.09 -3.77 2.51
C ILE A 192 5.60 -3.50 2.72
N PHE A 193 4.89 -3.06 1.66
CA PHE A 193 3.46 -2.80 1.75
C PHE A 193 2.61 -3.89 1.13
N SER A 194 1.41 -4.02 1.68
CA SER A 194 0.39 -4.95 1.21
C SER A 194 -0.31 -4.52 -0.08
N GLU A 195 -0.11 -3.27 -0.52
CA GLU A 195 -0.78 -2.68 -1.69
C GLU A 195 -0.44 -3.37 -3.00
N GLN A 196 0.78 -3.91 -3.16
CA GLN A 196 1.13 -4.71 -4.34
C GLN A 196 0.31 -6.00 -4.41
N ASN A 197 0.20 -6.72 -3.28
CA ASN A 197 -0.61 -7.94 -3.20
C ASN A 197 -2.08 -7.61 -3.48
N THR A 198 -2.54 -6.48 -2.95
CA THR A 198 -3.88 -5.97 -3.20
C THR A 198 -4.15 -5.78 -4.70
N LEU A 199 -3.25 -5.12 -5.44
CA LEU A 199 -3.41 -4.93 -6.88
C LEU A 199 -3.50 -6.27 -7.62
N ILE A 200 -2.63 -7.23 -7.28
CA ILE A 200 -2.64 -8.57 -7.87
C ILE A 200 -4.00 -9.23 -7.63
N PHE A 201 -4.51 -9.22 -6.39
CA PHE A 201 -5.79 -9.86 -6.07
C PHE A 201 -6.99 -9.14 -6.72
N VAL A 202 -6.97 -7.81 -6.78
CA VAL A 202 -7.98 -7.03 -7.51
C VAL A 202 -8.00 -7.41 -8.98
N LEU A 203 -6.84 -7.47 -9.65
CA LEU A 203 -6.75 -7.84 -11.06
C LEU A 203 -7.19 -9.29 -11.31
N LEU A 204 -6.82 -10.22 -10.45
CA LEU A 204 -7.26 -11.62 -10.54
C LEU A 204 -8.78 -11.74 -10.33
N SER A 205 -9.36 -10.96 -9.42
CA SER A 205 -10.81 -10.90 -9.25
C SER A 205 -11.50 -10.39 -10.52
N PHE A 206 -11.00 -9.31 -11.11
CA PHE A 206 -11.55 -8.74 -12.34
C PHE A 206 -11.43 -9.68 -13.54
N MET A 207 -10.29 -10.33 -13.68
CA MET A 207 -10.10 -11.33 -14.75
C MET A 207 -11.04 -12.53 -14.59
N SER A 208 -11.26 -12.97 -13.35
CA SER A 208 -12.21 -14.04 -13.03
C SER A 208 -13.64 -13.61 -13.35
N LEU A 209 -14.01 -12.37 -13.06
CA LEU A 209 -15.31 -11.79 -13.38
C LEU A 209 -15.54 -11.68 -14.91
N VAL A 210 -14.53 -11.19 -15.64
CA VAL A 210 -14.57 -11.14 -17.12
C VAL A 210 -14.69 -12.56 -17.69
N LYS A 211 -13.97 -13.53 -17.15
CA LYS A 211 -14.09 -14.94 -17.57
C LYS A 211 -15.49 -15.50 -17.26
N TYR A 212 -16.03 -15.21 -16.06
CA TYR A 212 -17.38 -15.62 -15.71
C TYR A 212 -18.44 -15.04 -16.66
N SER A 213 -18.32 -13.77 -17.05
CA SER A 213 -19.29 -13.15 -17.99
C SER A 213 -19.38 -13.91 -19.31
N LYS A 214 -18.28 -14.50 -19.76
CA LYS A 214 -18.22 -15.28 -21.02
C LYS A 214 -18.65 -16.75 -20.84
N THR A 215 -18.19 -17.38 -19.77
CA THR A 215 -18.35 -18.85 -19.59
C THR A 215 -19.56 -19.23 -18.76
N LYS A 216 -20.07 -18.30 -17.93
CA LYS A 216 -21.12 -18.55 -16.92
C LYS A 216 -20.79 -19.72 -15.98
N ASN A 217 -19.50 -20.01 -15.78
CA ASN A 217 -19.03 -21.12 -14.97
C ASN A 217 -18.99 -20.72 -13.48
N CYS A 218 -19.64 -21.53 -12.63
CA CYS A 218 -19.67 -21.30 -11.18
C CYS A 218 -18.27 -21.28 -10.53
N PHE A 219 -17.32 -22.10 -11.03
CA PHE A 219 -15.96 -22.07 -10.53
C PHE A 219 -15.29 -20.70 -10.76
N THR A 220 -15.49 -20.09 -11.93
CA THR A 220 -14.94 -18.75 -12.19
C THR A 220 -15.61 -17.68 -11.33
N LEU A 221 -16.88 -17.86 -10.98
CA LEU A 221 -17.58 -16.99 -10.05
C LEU A 221 -17.06 -17.14 -8.61
N PHE A 222 -16.82 -18.37 -8.17
CA PHE A 222 -16.16 -18.64 -6.89
C PHE A 222 -14.76 -18.02 -6.84
N MET A 223 -13.96 -18.17 -7.89
CA MET A 223 -12.63 -17.55 -7.96
C MET A 223 -12.69 -16.02 -7.94
N PHE A 224 -13.74 -15.41 -8.52
CA PHE A 224 -13.96 -13.98 -8.38
C PHE A 224 -14.13 -13.57 -6.91
N THR A 225 -15.02 -14.23 -6.18
CA THR A 225 -15.27 -13.92 -4.76
C THR A 225 -14.07 -14.27 -3.89
N PHE A 226 -13.34 -15.33 -4.19
CA PHE A 226 -12.11 -15.69 -3.50
C PHE A 226 -11.06 -14.58 -3.59
N TRP A 227 -10.72 -14.12 -4.80
CA TRP A 227 -9.76 -13.04 -5.00
C TRP A 227 -10.24 -11.69 -4.46
N LEU A 228 -11.54 -11.42 -4.56
CA LEU A 228 -12.17 -10.23 -3.97
C LEU A 228 -11.96 -10.21 -2.46
N ASN A 229 -12.20 -11.32 -1.77
CA ASN A 229 -11.99 -11.40 -0.34
C ASN A 229 -10.50 -11.24 0.00
N LEU A 230 -9.60 -11.91 -0.71
CA LEU A 230 -8.17 -11.70 -0.50
C LEU A 230 -7.79 -10.22 -0.64
N ALA A 231 -8.31 -9.50 -1.63
CA ALA A 231 -8.05 -8.08 -1.79
C ALA A 231 -8.57 -7.25 -0.60
N ILE A 232 -9.81 -7.46 -0.15
CA ILE A 232 -10.43 -6.70 0.96
C ILE A 232 -9.72 -7.00 2.28
N TYR A 233 -9.39 -8.28 2.55
CA TYR A 233 -8.71 -8.68 3.79
C TYR A 233 -7.21 -8.38 3.80
N THR A 234 -6.61 -8.05 2.66
CA THR A 234 -5.24 -7.53 2.60
C THR A 234 -5.21 -6.04 2.93
N LYS A 235 -6.21 -5.28 2.48
CA LYS A 235 -6.29 -3.84 2.72
C LYS A 235 -7.76 -3.39 2.77
N GLU A 236 -8.16 -2.87 3.90
CA GLU A 236 -9.54 -2.45 4.19
C GLU A 236 -10.08 -1.39 3.22
N THR A 237 -9.22 -0.52 2.71
CA THR A 237 -9.62 0.54 1.76
C THR A 237 -10.18 0.00 0.44
N ASN A 238 -9.93 -1.27 0.11
CA ASN A 238 -10.48 -1.90 -1.09
C ASN A 238 -11.99 -2.07 -1.05
N ILE A 239 -12.59 -2.04 0.13
CA ILE A 239 -14.06 -2.00 0.24
C ILE A 239 -14.64 -0.82 -0.54
N LEU A 240 -13.97 0.35 -0.51
CA LEU A 240 -14.39 1.54 -1.25
C LEU A 240 -14.31 1.35 -2.76
N LEU A 241 -13.28 0.62 -3.25
CA LEU A 241 -13.18 0.26 -4.66
C LEU A 241 -14.39 -0.57 -5.10
N TYR A 242 -14.69 -1.64 -4.36
CA TYR A 242 -15.78 -2.54 -4.69
C TYR A 242 -17.16 -1.91 -4.43
N MET A 243 -17.30 -1.05 -3.43
CA MET A 243 -18.49 -0.22 -3.25
C MET A 243 -18.73 0.70 -4.45
N GLY A 244 -17.67 1.34 -4.94
CA GLY A 244 -17.76 2.16 -6.14
C GLY A 244 -18.16 1.37 -7.38
N ILE A 245 -17.62 0.16 -7.56
CA ILE A 245 -18.02 -0.74 -8.64
C ILE A 245 -19.51 -1.13 -8.49
N LEU A 246 -19.93 -1.49 -7.29
CA LEU A 246 -21.33 -1.82 -7.00
C LEU A 246 -22.26 -0.63 -7.32
N ALA A 247 -21.93 0.55 -6.80
CA ALA A 247 -22.69 1.76 -7.04
C ALA A 247 -22.77 2.10 -8.54
N PHE A 248 -21.65 1.98 -9.24
CA PHE A 248 -21.61 2.18 -10.69
C PHE A 248 -22.49 1.19 -11.46
N LEU A 249 -22.46 -0.10 -11.09
CA LEU A 249 -23.32 -1.12 -11.72
C LEU A 249 -24.80 -0.83 -11.49
N VAL A 250 -25.18 -0.45 -10.29
CA VAL A 250 -26.57 -0.10 -9.94
C VAL A 250 -27.00 1.17 -10.68
N LEU A 251 -26.23 2.26 -10.60
CA LEU A 251 -26.53 3.52 -11.28
C LEU A 251 -26.73 3.32 -12.77
N ARG A 252 -25.85 2.54 -13.40
CA ARG A 252 -25.96 2.26 -14.82
C ARG A 252 -27.25 1.54 -15.19
N ARG A 253 -27.70 0.58 -14.38
CA ARG A 253 -28.99 -0.10 -14.63
C ARG A 253 -30.16 0.84 -14.50
N VAL A 254 -30.07 1.80 -13.57
CA VAL A 254 -31.09 2.84 -13.41
C VAL A 254 -31.09 3.76 -14.65
N PHE A 255 -29.93 4.21 -15.11
CA PHE A 255 -29.82 5.07 -16.29
C PHE A 255 -30.15 4.37 -17.62
N ALA A 256 -29.95 3.04 -17.69
CA ALA A 256 -30.33 2.25 -18.86
C ALA A 256 -31.83 1.83 -18.85
N GLU A 257 -32.62 2.34 -17.88
CA GLU A 257 -34.02 1.98 -17.65
C GLU A 257 -34.25 0.48 -17.42
N GLU A 258 -33.22 -0.31 -17.18
CA GLU A 258 -33.30 -1.73 -16.83
C GLU A 258 -33.98 -1.91 -15.45
N ILE A 259 -33.88 -0.89 -14.60
CA ILE A 259 -34.54 -0.79 -13.31
C ILE A 259 -35.45 0.44 -13.33
N VAL A 260 -36.72 0.24 -13.63
CA VAL A 260 -37.72 1.30 -13.52
C VAL A 260 -38.11 1.46 -12.04
N LEU A 261 -38.45 2.67 -11.60
CA LEU A 261 -38.92 2.93 -10.22
C LEU A 261 -40.03 1.95 -9.77
N LYS A 262 -40.89 1.50 -10.70
CA LYS A 262 -41.89 0.44 -10.47
C LYS A 262 -41.30 -0.93 -10.10
N SER A 263 -40.02 -1.18 -10.41
CA SER A 263 -39.34 -2.44 -10.05
C SER A 263 -39.02 -2.54 -8.56
N PHE A 264 -38.99 -1.42 -7.84
CA PHE A 264 -38.92 -1.41 -6.39
C PHE A 264 -40.13 -2.01 -5.70
N LEU A 265 -41.28 -2.09 -6.41
CA LEU A 265 -42.47 -2.77 -5.94
C LEU A 265 -42.36 -4.31 -5.98
N SER A 266 -41.36 -4.85 -6.67
CA SER A 266 -41.08 -6.29 -6.67
C SER A 266 -39.57 -6.58 -6.45
N PRO A 267 -39.02 -6.30 -5.26
CA PRO A 267 -37.57 -6.32 -4.99
C PRO A 267 -36.94 -7.68 -5.27
N LEU A 268 -37.63 -8.79 -4.98
CA LEU A 268 -37.13 -10.15 -5.24
C LEU A 268 -36.96 -10.46 -6.74
N LYS A 269 -37.84 -9.96 -7.59
CA LYS A 269 -37.70 -10.14 -9.05
C LYS A 269 -36.53 -9.36 -9.59
N THR A 270 -36.33 -8.15 -9.11
CA THR A 270 -35.20 -7.29 -9.49
C THR A 270 -33.88 -7.89 -9.00
N LEU A 271 -33.80 -8.31 -7.74
CA LEU A 271 -32.65 -8.94 -7.16
C LEU A 271 -32.17 -10.17 -7.96
N ARG A 272 -33.13 -11.01 -8.44
CA ARG A 272 -32.80 -12.17 -9.28
C ARG A 272 -32.05 -11.86 -10.57
N THR A 273 -32.06 -10.60 -11.03
CA THR A 273 -31.34 -10.16 -12.23
C THR A 273 -30.00 -9.54 -11.92
N MET A 274 -29.59 -9.47 -10.64
CA MET A 274 -28.42 -8.74 -10.14
C MET A 274 -27.43 -9.65 -9.37
N PRO A 275 -26.94 -10.76 -9.97
CA PRO A 275 -26.11 -11.74 -9.26
C PRO A 275 -24.75 -11.17 -8.82
N ILE A 276 -24.13 -10.29 -9.60
CA ILE A 276 -22.82 -9.73 -9.28
C ILE A 276 -22.95 -8.66 -8.20
N GLU A 277 -23.96 -7.80 -8.31
CA GLU A 277 -24.27 -6.78 -7.31
C GLU A 277 -24.58 -7.44 -5.96
N TYR A 278 -25.35 -8.54 -5.96
CA TYR A 278 -25.62 -9.34 -4.77
C TYR A 278 -24.33 -9.86 -4.14
N LEU A 279 -23.42 -10.47 -4.92
CA LEU A 279 -22.16 -10.99 -4.41
C LEU A 279 -21.26 -9.90 -3.81
N LEU A 280 -21.14 -8.79 -4.53
CA LEU A 280 -20.36 -7.64 -4.04
C LEU A 280 -20.93 -7.16 -2.70
N PHE A 281 -22.25 -6.95 -2.64
CA PHE A 281 -22.92 -6.52 -1.41
C PHE A 281 -22.69 -7.49 -0.26
N CYS A 282 -22.94 -8.79 -0.47
CA CYS A 282 -22.80 -9.80 0.58
C CYS A 282 -21.38 -9.90 1.14
N ASN A 283 -20.36 -9.87 0.26
CA ASN A 283 -18.96 -9.95 0.72
C ASN A 283 -18.52 -8.68 1.45
N MET A 284 -18.90 -7.50 0.96
CA MET A 284 -18.63 -6.24 1.64
C MET A 284 -19.34 -6.15 2.99
N PHE A 285 -20.58 -6.60 3.06
CA PHE A 285 -21.36 -6.63 4.30
C PHE A 285 -20.72 -7.55 5.34
N LEU A 286 -20.34 -8.77 4.92
CA LEU A 286 -19.62 -9.71 5.80
C LEU A 286 -18.32 -9.11 6.32
N PHE A 287 -17.52 -8.49 5.45
CA PHE A 287 -16.28 -7.81 5.84
C PHE A 287 -16.57 -6.66 6.80
N SER A 288 -17.58 -5.84 6.52
CA SER A 288 -17.93 -4.70 7.39
C SER A 288 -18.31 -5.14 8.80
N ILE A 289 -19.07 -6.23 8.93
CA ILE A 289 -19.41 -6.81 10.24
C ILE A 289 -18.13 -7.28 10.93
N ALA A 290 -17.28 -8.06 10.26
CA ALA A 290 -16.03 -8.55 10.83
C ALA A 290 -15.11 -7.39 11.23
N TYR A 291 -15.01 -6.35 10.42
CA TYR A 291 -14.21 -5.16 10.70
C TYR A 291 -14.73 -4.41 11.92
N LEU A 292 -16.03 -4.21 12.04
CA LEU A 292 -16.65 -3.53 13.19
C LEU A 292 -16.48 -4.34 14.49
N LEU A 293 -16.55 -5.67 14.41
CA LEU A 293 -16.38 -6.53 15.57
C LEU A 293 -14.91 -6.67 16.00
N SER A 294 -13.97 -6.55 15.07
CA SER A 294 -12.54 -6.76 15.33
C SER A 294 -11.75 -5.48 15.53
N SER A 295 -12.31 -4.32 15.16
CA SER A 295 -11.61 -3.05 15.27
C SER A 295 -12.00 -2.31 16.54
N ASP A 296 -11.00 -1.81 17.25
CA ASP A 296 -11.18 -0.95 18.44
C ASP A 296 -11.62 0.50 18.08
N LEU A 297 -12.12 0.70 16.84
CA LEU A 297 -12.58 1.99 16.36
C LEU A 297 -13.68 2.63 17.22
N LEU A 298 -14.43 1.80 17.95
CA LEU A 298 -15.52 2.25 18.82
C LEU A 298 -15.06 2.61 20.25
N THR A 299 -13.92 2.08 20.70
CA THR A 299 -13.47 2.23 22.10
C THR A 299 -12.39 3.28 22.26
N GLU A 300 -11.51 3.46 21.29
CA GLU A 300 -10.49 4.51 21.35
C GLU A 300 -10.39 5.26 20.03
N GLY A 301 -10.73 6.54 20.05
CA GLY A 301 -10.44 7.47 18.97
C GLY A 301 -8.94 7.68 18.74
N ALA A 302 -8.17 6.58 18.68
CA ALA A 302 -6.72 6.59 18.54
C ALA A 302 -6.27 7.34 17.26
N TYR A 303 -7.13 7.38 16.24
CA TYR A 303 -6.88 8.13 15.03
C TYR A 303 -7.38 9.58 15.05
N ILE A 304 -8.28 9.95 16.00
CA ILE A 304 -8.88 11.29 16.06
C ILE A 304 -8.06 12.23 16.94
N ARG A 305 -7.11 11.72 17.74
CA ARG A 305 -6.31 12.52 18.68
C ARG A 305 -5.14 13.30 18.09
N HIS A 306 -4.90 13.22 16.79
CA HIS A 306 -3.86 14.03 16.17
C HIS A 306 -4.36 15.45 15.95
N ASN A 307 -3.76 16.38 16.66
CA ASN A 307 -4.03 17.81 16.71
C ASN A 307 -4.41 18.41 15.36
N HIS A 308 -5.39 19.31 15.37
CA HIS A 308 -5.75 20.17 14.25
C HIS A 308 -4.51 20.78 13.62
N LYS A 309 -4.26 20.42 12.36
CA LYS A 309 -3.15 20.95 11.59
C LYS A 309 -3.61 22.12 10.72
N ASP A 310 -2.69 23.04 10.46
CA ASP A 310 -2.94 24.22 9.64
C ASP A 310 -3.35 23.84 8.20
N ILE A 311 -4.21 24.66 7.60
CA ILE A 311 -4.66 24.51 6.20
C ILE A 311 -3.47 24.45 5.23
N SER A 312 -2.32 25.05 5.58
CA SER A 312 -1.08 24.97 4.78
C SER A 312 -0.57 23.54 4.59
N GLU A 313 -0.82 22.64 5.55
CA GLU A 313 -0.45 21.22 5.45
C GLU A 313 -1.39 20.41 4.54
N LEU A 314 -2.61 20.94 4.27
CA LEU A 314 -3.52 20.41 3.26
C LEU A 314 -2.90 20.43 1.85
N LEU A 315 -1.96 21.33 1.61
CA LEU A 315 -1.34 21.56 0.31
C LEU A 315 -0.22 20.56 -0.03
N GLN A 316 0.13 19.66 0.89
CA GLN A 316 1.24 18.72 0.68
C GLN A 316 0.84 17.39 0.03
N ILE A 317 -0.37 17.28 -0.52
CA ILE A 317 -0.84 16.10 -1.28
C ILE A 317 -0.02 15.95 -2.56
N ASN A 318 0.07 14.73 -3.06
CA ASN A 318 0.58 14.50 -4.42
C ASN A 318 -0.44 14.97 -5.46
N TRP A 319 -0.44 16.28 -5.71
CA TRP A 319 -1.39 16.96 -6.60
C TRP A 319 -1.43 16.36 -7.99
N MET A 320 -0.31 15.86 -8.50
CA MET A 320 -0.25 15.32 -9.85
C MET A 320 -1.10 14.06 -9.98
N GLU A 321 -1.03 13.14 -9.00
CA GLU A 321 -1.85 11.93 -9.01
C GLU A 321 -3.33 12.26 -8.75
N LEU A 322 -3.61 13.24 -7.89
CA LEU A 322 -4.97 13.70 -7.66
C LEU A 322 -5.57 14.34 -8.92
N ILE A 323 -4.81 15.15 -9.67
CA ILE A 323 -5.24 15.73 -10.95
C ILE A 323 -5.56 14.61 -11.96
N ILE A 324 -4.74 13.57 -12.06
CA ILE A 324 -5.01 12.40 -12.91
C ILE A 324 -6.34 11.76 -12.53
N ASN A 325 -6.62 11.60 -11.23
CA ASN A 325 -7.90 11.08 -10.75
C ASN A 325 -9.07 11.99 -11.12
N CYS A 326 -8.94 13.31 -10.93
CA CYS A 326 -9.97 14.28 -11.29
C CYS A 326 -10.26 14.29 -12.81
N ILE A 327 -9.22 14.25 -13.65
CA ILE A 327 -9.36 14.16 -15.11
C ILE A 327 -10.08 12.87 -15.49
N SER A 328 -9.72 11.74 -14.87
CA SER A 328 -10.37 10.46 -15.14
C SER A 328 -11.84 10.48 -14.79
N LEU A 329 -12.19 11.05 -13.62
CA LEU A 329 -13.57 11.18 -13.18
C LEU A 329 -14.35 12.10 -14.13
N PHE A 330 -13.77 13.22 -14.55
CA PHE A 330 -14.36 14.13 -15.51
C PHE A 330 -14.68 13.43 -16.83
N ILE A 331 -13.70 12.70 -17.40
CA ILE A 331 -13.92 11.91 -18.63
C ILE A 331 -15.01 10.86 -18.41
N LEU A 332 -15.03 10.21 -17.23
CA LEU A 332 -16.02 9.21 -16.89
C LEU A 332 -17.46 9.78 -16.88
N MET A 333 -17.66 11.00 -16.41
CA MET A 333 -18.99 11.64 -16.41
C MET A 333 -19.58 11.74 -17.81
N PHE A 334 -18.76 12.02 -18.84
CA PHE A 334 -19.20 12.04 -20.24
C PHE A 334 -19.31 10.64 -20.87
N ASP A 335 -18.74 9.62 -20.24
CA ASP A 335 -18.72 8.24 -20.74
C ASP A 335 -19.75 7.33 -20.05
N LEU A 336 -20.48 7.83 -19.02
CA LEU A 336 -21.44 7.06 -18.24
C LEU A 336 -22.52 6.39 -19.09
N SER A 337 -23.07 7.13 -20.06
CA SER A 337 -24.15 6.66 -20.93
C SER A 337 -23.69 5.68 -22.02
N LYS A 338 -22.39 5.61 -22.31
CA LYS A 338 -21.86 4.77 -23.38
C LYS A 338 -21.75 3.32 -22.92
N ARG A 339 -22.12 2.38 -23.79
CA ARG A 339 -21.95 0.93 -23.53
C ARG A 339 -20.47 0.56 -23.57
N GLY A 340 -20.08 -0.53 -22.88
CA GLY A 340 -18.75 -1.15 -22.94
C GLY A 340 -17.89 -0.93 -21.69
N ASN A 341 -16.99 -1.87 -21.42
CA ASN A 341 -15.95 -1.88 -20.38
C ASN A 341 -16.37 -1.36 -18.99
N TRP A 342 -17.47 -1.89 -18.47
CA TRP A 342 -18.04 -1.42 -17.21
C TRP A 342 -17.13 -1.60 -16.03
N LEU A 343 -16.31 -2.62 -16.10
CA LEU A 343 -15.40 -2.94 -15.00
C LEU A 343 -14.34 -1.84 -14.81
N ILE A 344 -13.73 -1.38 -15.90
CA ILE A 344 -12.78 -0.25 -15.80
C ILE A 344 -13.46 1.06 -15.38
N LYS A 345 -14.67 1.33 -15.88
CA LYS A 345 -15.42 2.52 -15.49
C LYS A 345 -15.82 2.49 -14.00
N GLY A 346 -16.33 1.35 -13.54
CA GLY A 346 -16.63 1.13 -12.13
C GLY A 346 -15.39 1.20 -11.25
N SER A 347 -14.25 0.69 -11.74
CA SER A 347 -12.98 0.80 -11.02
C SER A 347 -12.53 2.25 -10.90
N VAL A 348 -12.61 3.06 -11.96
CA VAL A 348 -12.29 4.49 -11.91
C VAL A 348 -13.22 5.23 -10.95
N PHE A 349 -14.52 4.90 -10.95
CA PHE A 349 -15.46 5.49 -10.00
C PHE A 349 -15.12 5.11 -8.55
N GLY A 350 -14.83 3.83 -8.26
CA GLY A 350 -14.40 3.36 -6.95
C GLY A 350 -13.05 3.96 -6.52
N CYS A 351 -12.11 4.10 -7.45
CA CYS A 351 -10.84 4.77 -7.21
C CYS A 351 -11.01 6.25 -6.86
N SER A 352 -11.97 6.92 -7.50
CA SER A 352 -12.33 8.30 -7.16
C SER A 352 -12.89 8.40 -5.74
N LEU A 353 -13.74 7.44 -5.32
CA LEU A 353 -14.20 7.36 -3.93
C LEU A 353 -13.05 7.18 -2.94
N ILE A 354 -12.08 6.32 -3.24
CA ILE A 354 -10.88 6.17 -2.42
C ILE A 354 -10.14 7.50 -2.32
N SER A 355 -9.87 8.16 -3.46
CA SER A 355 -9.15 9.42 -3.50
C SER A 355 -9.87 10.51 -2.71
N PHE A 356 -11.18 10.65 -2.85
CA PHE A 356 -11.98 11.60 -2.08
C PHE A 356 -11.97 11.29 -0.59
N PHE A 357 -12.21 10.01 -0.23
CA PHE A 357 -12.18 9.59 1.17
C PHE A 357 -10.83 9.92 1.81
N ILE A 358 -9.74 9.62 1.11
CA ILE A 358 -8.39 9.87 1.61
C ILE A 358 -8.12 11.36 1.76
N VAL A 359 -8.45 12.16 0.73
CA VAL A 359 -8.24 13.59 0.78
C VAL A 359 -9.03 14.22 1.93
N PHE A 360 -10.30 13.86 2.10
CA PHE A 360 -11.11 14.43 3.18
C PHE A 360 -10.81 13.83 4.55
N TYR A 361 -10.80 12.49 4.65
CA TYR A 361 -10.65 11.81 5.93
C TYR A 361 -9.26 12.00 6.53
N LEU A 362 -8.21 11.78 5.76
CA LEU A 362 -6.84 11.90 6.26
C LEU A 362 -6.46 13.34 6.55
N GLN A 363 -7.05 14.30 5.83
CA GLN A 363 -6.87 15.71 6.14
C GLN A 363 -7.50 16.09 7.49
N ILE A 364 -8.76 15.67 7.71
CA ILE A 364 -9.45 15.89 8.98
C ILE A 364 -8.72 15.19 10.13
N ALA A 365 -8.20 14.00 9.89
CA ALA A 365 -7.47 13.20 10.88
C ALA A 365 -6.02 13.68 11.11
N GLY A 366 -5.51 14.65 10.33
CA GLY A 366 -4.19 15.23 10.53
C GLY A 366 -3.00 14.32 10.24
N TYR A 367 -3.15 13.33 9.33
CA TYR A 367 -2.07 12.42 8.99
C TYR A 367 -0.97 13.08 8.14
N PRO A 368 0.32 12.70 8.35
CA PRO A 368 1.43 13.16 7.54
C PRO A 368 1.29 12.81 6.05
N ASP A 369 1.92 13.60 5.18
CA ASP A 369 1.74 13.56 3.72
C ASP A 369 2.13 12.27 3.03
N TYR A 370 3.17 11.60 3.52
CA TYR A 370 3.64 10.35 2.93
C TYR A 370 2.60 9.22 3.03
N TYR A 371 1.73 9.22 4.03
CA TYR A 371 0.63 8.25 4.13
C TYR A 371 -0.38 8.39 3.00
N LYS A 372 -0.51 9.57 2.42
CA LYS A 372 -1.49 9.83 1.35
C LYS A 372 -1.09 9.20 0.04
N SER A 373 0.20 9.12 -0.25
CA SER A 373 0.71 8.56 -1.50
C SER A 373 0.39 7.07 -1.68
N TRP A 374 0.41 6.28 -0.62
CA TRP A 374 0.11 4.83 -0.71
C TRP A 374 -1.32 4.52 -1.07
N TYR A 375 -2.23 5.32 -0.53
CA TYR A 375 -3.65 5.15 -0.84
C TYR A 375 -3.98 5.52 -2.29
N LEU A 376 -3.17 6.36 -2.93
CA LEU A 376 -3.33 6.70 -4.34
C LEU A 376 -2.78 5.63 -5.30
N TYR A 377 -2.19 4.56 -4.80
CA TYR A 377 -1.60 3.50 -5.62
C TYR A 377 -2.60 2.89 -6.62
N LEU A 378 -3.68 2.30 -6.13
CA LEU A 378 -4.73 1.74 -7.01
C LEU A 378 -5.42 2.82 -7.86
N PRO A 379 -5.87 3.97 -7.26
CA PRO A 379 -6.43 5.05 -8.03
C PRO A 379 -5.58 5.49 -9.21
N THR A 380 -4.30 5.75 -8.99
CA THR A 380 -3.40 6.20 -10.04
C THR A 380 -3.27 5.19 -11.17
N ILE A 381 -3.12 3.91 -10.87
CA ILE A 381 -2.97 2.84 -11.87
C ILE A 381 -4.21 2.73 -12.77
N PHE A 382 -5.40 2.64 -12.18
CA PHE A 382 -6.64 2.50 -12.95
C PHE A 382 -6.98 3.77 -13.73
N CYS A 383 -6.72 4.95 -13.16
CA CYS A 383 -6.95 6.22 -13.83
C CYS A 383 -5.99 6.43 -15.01
N ILE A 384 -4.70 6.12 -14.88
CA ILE A 384 -3.76 6.15 -16.02
C ILE A 384 -4.25 5.22 -17.13
N GLY A 385 -4.59 3.97 -16.82
CA GLY A 385 -5.10 3.04 -17.82
C GLY A 385 -6.35 3.56 -18.53
N TYR A 386 -7.28 4.14 -17.79
CA TYR A 386 -8.52 4.71 -18.34
C TYR A 386 -8.27 5.91 -19.26
N ILE A 387 -7.38 6.82 -18.85
CA ILE A 387 -6.99 7.99 -19.65
C ILE A 387 -6.32 7.54 -20.95
N PHE A 388 -5.40 6.57 -20.90
CA PHE A 388 -4.77 6.02 -22.10
C PHE A 388 -5.77 5.34 -23.05
N TRP A 389 -6.84 4.80 -22.52
CA TRP A 389 -7.94 4.29 -23.36
C TRP A 389 -8.70 5.41 -24.05
N LYS A 390 -8.99 6.51 -23.37
CA LYS A 390 -9.94 7.53 -23.83
C LYS A 390 -9.31 8.68 -24.60
N LEU A 391 -8.10 9.13 -24.21
CA LEU A 391 -7.48 10.30 -24.84
C LEU A 391 -6.75 9.96 -26.13
N PRO A 392 -6.71 10.90 -27.09
CA PRO A 392 -5.86 10.79 -28.27
C PRO A 392 -4.38 10.91 -27.88
N SER A 393 -3.47 10.46 -28.78
CA SER A 393 -2.03 10.38 -28.49
C SER A 393 -1.41 11.73 -28.12
N TRP A 394 -1.83 12.82 -28.74
CA TRP A 394 -1.33 14.16 -28.41
C TRP A 394 -1.72 14.61 -27.01
N GLY A 395 -2.97 14.32 -26.56
CA GLY A 395 -3.42 14.63 -25.21
C GLY A 395 -2.65 13.82 -24.15
N LEU A 396 -2.29 12.56 -24.48
CA LEU A 396 -1.44 11.74 -23.62
C LEU A 396 -0.03 12.35 -23.49
N LEU A 397 0.57 12.81 -24.58
CA LEU A 397 1.89 13.46 -24.54
C LEU A 397 1.87 14.72 -23.67
N CYS A 398 0.87 15.60 -23.89
CA CYS A 398 0.74 16.84 -23.10
C CYS A 398 0.58 16.58 -21.60
N LEU A 399 -0.15 15.52 -21.23
CA LEU A 399 -0.43 15.21 -19.81
C LEU A 399 0.73 14.45 -19.14
N PHE A 400 1.27 13.44 -19.83
CA PHE A 400 2.16 12.48 -19.18
C PHE A 400 3.65 12.77 -19.35
N ILE A 401 4.10 13.56 -20.31
CA ILE A 401 5.50 14.00 -20.37
C ILE A 401 5.87 14.83 -19.12
N PRO A 402 5.12 15.90 -18.77
CA PRO A 402 5.40 16.64 -17.54
C PRO A 402 5.28 15.77 -16.28
N PHE A 403 4.28 14.88 -16.25
CA PHE A 403 4.11 13.95 -15.12
C PHE A 403 5.35 13.05 -14.94
N VAL A 404 5.83 12.40 -16.01
CA VAL A 404 6.99 11.52 -15.94
C VAL A 404 8.26 12.28 -15.57
N LEU A 405 8.49 13.46 -16.12
CA LEU A 405 9.66 14.28 -15.83
C LEU A 405 9.69 14.72 -14.37
N ILE A 406 8.57 15.25 -13.86
CA ILE A 406 8.49 15.72 -12.48
C ILE A 406 8.52 14.54 -11.50
N SER A 407 7.77 13.46 -11.77
CA SER A 407 7.76 12.27 -10.92
C SER A 407 9.11 11.55 -10.95
N GLY A 408 9.71 11.39 -12.11
CA GLY A 408 11.05 10.82 -12.27
C GLY A 408 12.07 11.63 -11.48
N TYR A 409 12.09 12.95 -11.64
CA TYR A 409 12.97 13.82 -10.88
C TYR A 409 12.74 13.67 -9.38
N LYS A 410 11.48 13.74 -8.90
CA LYS A 410 11.17 13.55 -7.48
C LYS A 410 11.59 12.18 -6.96
N ASN A 411 11.33 11.11 -7.70
CA ASN A 411 11.67 9.76 -7.28
C ASN A 411 13.18 9.54 -7.19
N TYR A 412 13.96 10.16 -8.08
CA TYR A 412 15.44 10.04 -8.06
C TYR A 412 16.14 11.02 -7.10
N THR A 413 15.48 12.12 -6.74
CA THR A 413 16.05 13.16 -5.85
C THR A 413 15.43 13.15 -4.46
N VAL A 414 14.56 12.17 -4.16
CA VAL A 414 13.74 12.18 -2.95
C VAL A 414 14.60 12.24 -1.70
N HIS A 415 14.40 13.30 -0.96
CA HIS A 415 14.99 13.53 0.36
C HIS A 415 14.92 12.32 1.29
N ASN A 416 13.86 11.53 1.20
CA ASN A 416 13.67 10.36 2.06
C ASN A 416 14.71 9.26 1.84
N LEU A 417 15.19 9.04 0.60
CA LEU A 417 16.25 8.07 0.33
C LEU A 417 17.57 8.55 0.90
N GLU A 418 17.91 9.82 0.68
CA GLU A 418 19.11 10.42 1.22
C GLU A 418 19.02 10.58 2.75
N GLU A 419 17.85 10.94 3.28
CA GLU A 419 17.62 11.00 4.73
C GLU A 419 17.74 9.62 5.36
N GLY A 420 17.16 8.58 4.74
CA GLY A 420 17.28 7.20 5.19
C GLY A 420 18.72 6.73 5.21
N LYS A 421 19.48 6.98 4.14
CA LYS A 421 20.93 6.68 4.07
C LYS A 421 21.70 7.41 5.17
N SER A 422 21.44 8.70 5.34
CA SER A 422 22.08 9.50 6.38
C SER A 422 21.74 9.00 7.79
N ARG A 423 20.54 8.49 7.99
CA ARG A 423 20.10 7.88 9.25
C ARG A 423 20.84 6.58 9.54
N HIS A 424 21.01 5.77 8.51
CA HIS A 424 21.77 4.53 8.62
C HIS A 424 23.27 4.81 8.91
N GLU A 425 23.88 5.73 8.18
CA GLU A 425 25.27 6.16 8.44
C GLU A 425 25.45 6.67 9.87
N LEU A 426 24.47 7.44 10.38
CA LEU A 426 24.47 7.89 11.77
C LEU A 426 24.35 6.72 12.74
N ALA A 427 23.47 5.75 12.45
CA ALA A 427 23.28 4.56 13.28
C ALA A 427 24.57 3.71 13.34
N GLU A 428 25.21 3.48 12.19
CA GLU A 428 26.50 2.77 12.13
C GLU A 428 27.60 3.52 12.92
N PHE A 429 27.66 4.84 12.79
CA PHE A 429 28.60 5.66 13.56
C PHE A 429 28.37 5.53 15.07
N ILE A 430 27.12 5.65 15.52
CA ILE A 430 26.75 5.52 16.95
C ILE A 430 27.18 4.17 17.50
N ILE A 431 27.00 3.10 16.74
CA ILE A 431 27.31 1.73 17.16
C ILE A 431 28.81 1.46 17.14
N SER A 432 29.54 2.05 16.20
CA SER A 432 31.00 1.94 16.14
C SER A 432 31.72 2.72 17.24
N TYR A 433 30.98 3.58 17.96
CA TYR A 433 31.56 4.39 19.02
C TYR A 433 31.93 3.52 20.23
N PRO A 434 33.17 3.56 20.72
CA PRO A 434 33.66 2.69 21.80
C PRO A 434 33.07 3.13 23.15
N ALA A 435 31.91 2.63 23.48
CA ALA A 435 31.25 2.81 24.77
C ALA A 435 30.45 1.57 25.15
N ASP A 436 30.58 1.11 26.39
CA ASP A 436 29.84 -0.05 26.89
C ASP A 436 28.33 0.19 26.98
N SER A 437 27.92 1.45 27.08
CA SER A 437 26.51 1.87 27.02
C SER A 437 26.40 3.27 26.41
N LEU A 438 25.52 3.41 25.41
CA LEU A 438 25.23 4.69 24.79
C LEU A 438 23.96 5.28 25.39
N ILE A 439 24.03 6.53 25.80
CA ILE A 439 22.87 7.30 26.21
C ILE A 439 22.63 8.38 25.16
N LEU A 440 21.53 8.23 24.43
CA LEU A 440 21.12 9.14 23.38
C LEU A 440 19.98 10.04 23.88
N PHE A 441 20.24 11.34 23.91
CA PHE A 441 19.19 12.31 24.18
C PHE A 441 18.52 12.77 22.88
N VAL A 442 17.20 12.72 22.85
CA VAL A 442 16.38 13.09 21.71
C VAL A 442 15.33 14.11 22.17
N ASP A 443 15.45 15.32 21.63
CA ASP A 443 14.50 16.39 21.96
C ASP A 443 13.21 16.25 21.15
N LYS A 444 12.09 16.55 21.78
CA LYS A 444 10.77 16.66 21.16
C LYS A 444 10.74 17.63 19.97
N LYS A 445 11.53 18.68 20.01
CA LYS A 445 11.63 19.66 18.93
C LYS A 445 12.28 19.10 17.68
N ASP A 446 13.26 18.17 17.84
CA ASP A 446 14.02 17.59 16.73
C ASP A 446 13.28 16.43 16.07
N PHE A 447 12.43 15.76 16.81
CA PHE A 447 11.57 14.69 16.33
C PHE A 447 10.11 15.06 16.62
N LYS A 448 9.60 16.10 15.97
CA LYS A 448 8.18 16.52 16.07
C LYS A 448 7.21 15.38 15.79
N ASP A 449 7.66 14.39 15.02
CA ASP A 449 6.93 13.19 14.69
C ASP A 449 7.51 12.01 15.49
N SER A 450 6.74 11.46 16.42
CA SER A 450 7.10 10.23 17.17
C SER A 450 7.50 9.09 16.23
N TRP A 451 6.94 9.08 15.04
CA TRP A 451 7.21 8.14 13.98
C TRP A 451 8.66 8.20 13.48
N LYS A 452 9.23 9.38 13.23
CA LYS A 452 10.66 9.50 12.83
C LYS A 452 11.58 8.94 13.90
N PHE A 453 11.22 9.09 15.16
CA PHE A 453 11.98 8.52 16.27
C PHE A 453 11.87 6.99 16.34
N GLU A 454 10.66 6.44 16.24
CA GLU A 454 10.43 4.99 16.17
C GLU A 454 11.25 4.35 15.06
N CYS A 455 11.41 5.06 14.00
CA CYS A 455 12.14 4.70 12.82
C CYS A 455 13.65 4.68 13.04
N PHE A 456 14.16 5.70 13.68
CA PHE A 456 15.56 5.77 14.05
C PHE A 456 15.92 4.65 15.05
N ASN A 457 15.05 4.44 16.03
CA ASN A 457 15.14 3.37 17.00
C ASN A 457 15.19 1.99 16.32
N SER A 458 14.30 1.76 15.37
CA SER A 458 14.27 0.52 14.60
C SER A 458 15.53 0.34 13.74
N ALA A 459 16.07 1.42 13.18
CA ALA A 459 17.32 1.37 12.42
C ALA A 459 18.50 0.97 13.31
N LEU A 460 18.60 1.52 14.53
CA LEU A 460 19.63 1.15 15.50
C LEU A 460 19.52 -0.33 15.90
N LYS A 461 18.33 -0.82 16.18
CA LYS A 461 18.09 -2.24 16.50
C LYS A 461 18.50 -3.16 15.34
N TYR A 462 18.23 -2.73 14.11
CA TYR A 462 18.59 -3.50 12.92
C TYR A 462 20.10 -3.61 12.73
N VAL A 463 20.83 -2.51 12.92
CA VAL A 463 22.29 -2.47 12.74
C VAL A 463 23.01 -3.17 13.89
N HIS A 464 22.46 -3.11 15.11
CA HIS A 464 23.07 -3.70 16.31
C HIS A 464 22.04 -4.40 17.21
N PRO A 465 21.60 -5.61 16.82
CA PRO A 465 20.55 -6.33 17.54
C PRO A 465 20.90 -6.66 19.01
N ASP A 466 22.18 -6.74 19.36
CA ASP A 466 22.66 -7.10 20.68
C ASP A 466 23.12 -5.89 21.53
N GLY A 467 22.99 -4.67 21.00
CA GLY A 467 23.50 -3.46 21.66
C GLY A 467 22.61 -2.97 22.81
N LYS A 468 23.23 -2.36 23.81
CA LYS A 468 22.52 -1.68 24.90
C LYS A 468 22.51 -0.17 24.67
N ILE A 469 21.37 0.37 24.26
CA ILE A 469 21.17 1.80 24.05
C ILE A 469 20.10 2.29 25.03
N THR A 470 20.40 3.38 25.72
CA THR A 470 19.43 4.05 26.60
C THR A 470 19.02 5.37 25.93
N PHE A 471 17.74 5.56 25.69
CA PHE A 471 17.20 6.83 25.22
C PHE A 471 16.76 7.69 26.38
N LYS A 472 17.22 8.93 26.39
CA LYS A 472 16.66 9.99 27.21
C LYS A 472 15.84 10.91 26.32
N THR A 473 14.65 11.27 26.75
CA THR A 473 13.78 12.14 25.95
C THR A 473 12.83 12.92 26.83
N ASN A 474 12.47 14.11 26.38
CA ASN A 474 11.41 14.93 26.97
C ASN A 474 10.02 14.64 26.35
N HIS A 475 9.93 13.61 25.52
CA HIS A 475 8.69 13.13 24.91
C HIS A 475 7.97 12.10 25.80
N SER A 476 6.65 12.21 25.85
CA SER A 476 5.79 11.08 26.20
C SER A 476 5.57 10.22 24.93
N PHE A 477 6.19 9.07 24.88
CA PHE A 477 5.93 8.09 23.81
C PHE A 477 4.59 7.38 24.00
N ARG A 478 4.05 6.84 22.90
CA ARG A 478 2.82 6.05 22.99
C ARG A 478 3.05 4.79 23.85
N PRO A 479 2.04 4.36 24.65
CA PRO A 479 2.11 3.15 25.47
C PRO A 479 2.51 1.88 24.70
N ALA A 480 2.30 1.81 23.40
CA ALA A 480 2.69 0.67 22.57
C ALA A 480 4.22 0.43 22.53
N LEU A 481 5.02 1.46 22.81
CA LEU A 481 6.48 1.32 22.97
C LEU A 481 6.89 1.04 24.42
N GLU A 482 6.03 1.41 25.39
CA GLU A 482 6.26 1.16 26.81
C GLU A 482 5.95 -0.29 27.24
N GLY A 483 5.05 -0.98 26.52
CA GLY A 483 4.61 -2.35 26.84
C GLY A 483 5.55 -3.45 26.33
N GLU A 484 6.33 -3.17 25.31
CA GLU A 484 7.36 -4.09 24.85
C GLU A 484 8.62 -3.90 25.71
N ASN A 485 8.81 -4.79 26.68
CA ASN A 485 10.10 -5.06 27.31
C ASN A 485 11.08 -5.55 26.25
N SER A 486 11.39 -4.70 25.26
CA SER A 486 12.52 -4.97 24.39
C SER A 486 13.75 -4.81 25.29
N SER A 487 14.41 -5.91 25.57
CA SER A 487 15.70 -5.95 26.26
C SER A 487 16.75 -5.03 25.62
N PHE A 488 16.40 -4.41 24.51
CA PHE A 488 17.28 -3.61 23.65
C PHE A 488 17.26 -2.11 23.97
N PHE A 489 16.10 -1.53 24.35
CA PHE A 489 16.00 -0.09 24.63
C PHE A 489 15.43 0.18 25.99
N LYS A 490 16.13 1.01 26.74
CA LYS A 490 15.59 1.64 27.95
C LYS A 490 15.29 3.09 27.64
N THR A 491 14.05 3.50 27.82
CA THR A 491 13.65 4.90 27.68
C THR A 491 13.55 5.55 29.05
N ILE A 492 14.23 6.68 29.23
CA ILE A 492 14.21 7.45 30.47
C ILE A 492 13.66 8.85 30.12
N GLN A 493 12.65 9.30 30.83
CA GLN A 493 12.19 10.67 30.72
C GLN A 493 13.18 11.62 31.39
N ALA A 494 13.68 12.60 30.62
CA ALA A 494 14.57 13.61 31.09
C ALA A 494 14.28 14.94 30.37
N SER A 495 14.25 16.04 31.09
CA SER A 495 14.01 17.38 30.49
C SER A 495 15.22 17.92 29.75
N THR A 496 16.43 17.51 30.13
CA THR A 496 17.70 18.01 29.62
C THR A 496 18.72 16.89 29.51
N PRO A 497 19.68 16.99 28.57
CA PRO A 497 20.79 16.04 28.50
C PRO A 497 21.74 16.22 29.71
N SER A 498 22.36 15.14 30.12
CA SER A 498 23.38 15.11 31.15
C SER A 498 24.80 15.06 30.55
N LYS A 499 25.80 15.39 31.32
CA LYS A 499 27.21 15.29 30.91
C LYS A 499 27.51 13.86 30.39
N GLY A 500 28.10 13.80 29.19
CA GLY A 500 28.43 12.56 28.51
C GLY A 500 27.35 12.00 27.58
N ASP A 501 26.12 12.51 27.65
CA ASP A 501 25.04 12.10 26.75
C ASP A 501 25.31 12.55 25.31
N PHE A 502 24.88 11.74 24.35
CA PHE A 502 24.88 12.11 22.94
C PHE A 502 23.54 12.73 22.54
N ILE A 503 23.60 13.82 21.80
CA ILE A 503 22.44 14.59 21.36
C ILE A 503 22.34 14.52 19.84
N ILE A 504 21.24 13.99 19.35
CA ILE A 504 20.96 13.91 17.91
C ILE A 504 20.12 15.11 17.50
N VAL A 505 20.57 15.83 16.49
CA VAL A 505 19.91 17.01 15.93
C VAL A 505 19.66 16.79 14.45
N ASN A 506 18.44 16.98 13.99
CA ASN A 506 18.11 17.01 12.57
C ASN A 506 18.38 18.42 12.00
N LYS A 507 19.20 18.51 10.95
CA LYS A 507 19.55 19.80 10.32
C LYS A 507 18.37 20.52 9.64
N THR A 508 17.30 19.82 9.35
CA THR A 508 16.10 20.41 8.73
C THR A 508 15.26 21.18 9.76
N ASP A 509 15.45 20.91 11.03
CA ASP A 509 14.78 21.62 12.10
C ASP A 509 15.63 22.81 12.56
N THR A 510 15.01 23.99 12.67
CA THR A 510 15.66 25.21 13.20
C THR A 510 15.98 24.97 14.66
N PHE A 511 17.21 24.62 14.94
CA PHE A 511 17.68 24.33 16.29
C PHE A 511 18.39 25.56 16.84
N ASP A 512 17.84 26.16 17.88
CA ASP A 512 18.57 27.10 18.71
C ASP A 512 19.60 26.31 19.54
N VAL A 513 20.85 26.46 19.20
CA VAL A 513 21.98 25.75 19.78
C VAL A 513 21.93 25.80 21.31
N PHE A 514 21.75 24.65 21.93
CA PHE A 514 21.90 24.53 23.37
C PHE A 514 23.37 24.74 23.76
N SER A 515 23.57 25.61 24.69
CA SER A 515 24.72 25.85 25.55
C SER A 515 26.15 25.62 24.99
N GLU A 516 27.05 26.45 25.43
CA GLU A 516 28.48 26.53 25.11
C GLU A 516 29.33 25.25 25.40
N ASN A 517 28.68 24.15 25.83
CA ASN A 517 29.37 22.93 26.28
C ASN A 517 29.05 21.69 25.43
N MET A 518 28.91 21.83 24.12
CA MET A 518 28.65 20.70 23.23
C MET A 518 29.80 20.49 22.24
N LEU A 519 30.29 19.27 22.15
CA LEU A 519 31.27 18.86 21.17
C LEU A 519 30.59 18.16 19.99
N LEU A 520 30.74 18.70 18.77
CA LEU A 520 30.30 18.02 17.56
C LEU A 520 31.16 16.78 17.34
N VAL A 521 30.55 15.61 17.33
CA VAL A 521 31.24 14.31 17.21
C VAL A 521 31.07 13.73 15.82
N TYR A 522 29.90 13.97 15.19
CA TYR A 522 29.59 13.46 13.86
C TYR A 522 28.63 14.40 13.13
N GLU A 523 28.77 14.48 11.83
CA GLU A 523 27.88 15.24 10.95
C GLU A 523 27.76 14.58 9.59
N ASN A 524 26.53 14.45 9.09
CA ASN A 524 26.23 14.11 7.71
C ASN A 524 25.24 15.10 7.09
N LYS A 525 24.64 14.76 5.93
CA LYS A 525 23.75 15.68 5.21
C LYS A 525 22.56 16.15 6.04
N PHE A 526 21.95 15.26 6.84
CA PHE A 526 20.69 15.51 7.56
C PHE A 526 20.85 15.58 9.07
N TYR A 527 21.87 14.99 9.65
CA TYR A 527 22.02 14.83 11.09
C TYR A 527 23.36 15.39 11.60
N LYS A 528 23.30 15.90 12.82
CA LYS A 528 24.46 16.20 13.66
C LYS A 528 24.35 15.43 14.96
N LEU A 529 25.47 14.90 15.43
CA LEU A 529 25.59 14.26 16.72
C LEU A 529 26.56 15.07 17.58
N TYR A 530 26.08 15.54 18.70
CA TYR A 530 26.86 16.25 19.68
C TYR A 530 27.04 15.41 20.92
N ARG A 531 28.11 15.63 21.65
CA ARG A 531 28.36 15.08 22.97
C ARG A 531 28.33 16.20 24.00
N GLN A 532 27.54 16.06 25.07
CA GLN A 532 27.49 17.00 26.19
C GLN A 532 28.78 16.88 27.00
N GLN A 533 29.54 18.00 27.16
CA GLN A 533 30.78 18.07 27.91
C GLN A 533 30.60 18.23 29.41
#